data_fcd5766bfc667ec18c63d25468cc7478
#
_entry.id   fcd5766bfc667ec18c63d25468cc7478
#
_cell.length_a   1.000
_cell.length_b   1.000
_cell.length_c   1.000
_cell.angle_alpha   90.00
_cell.angle_beta   90.00
_cell.angle_gamma   90.00
#
_symmetry.space_group_name_H-M   'P 1'
#
loop_
_entity.id
_entity.type
_entity.pdbx_description
1 polymer ?
#
loop_
_entity_poly.entity_id
_entity_poly.type
_entity_poly.pdbx_seq_one_letter_code
_entity_poly.pdbx_strand_id
1 'polypeptide(L)'
;MLRAYPTIGDFLAYQFITDINYSELTDFSEMDFVVPGPGARDGLRKCFVDPGGLNEPELIRLMADLQEQEFERLGIDFQSLWGRRLQLIDCQNLFCEVDKYARVAHPQIAGKTGRVRIKQKFEPTPEPIELFYPPKWKLNDKIRVDAPHRAAAG
;
A
#
# COMPACT_ATOMS: atom_id res chain seq x y z
N MET A 1 -19.75 -11.70 6.87
CA MET A 1 -20.81 -11.21 5.98
C MET A 1 -20.34 -11.12 4.53
N LEU A 2 -19.35 -10.29 4.14
CA LEU A 2 -18.87 -10.17 2.75
C LEU A 2 -18.43 -11.51 2.12
N ARG A 3 -17.70 -12.34 2.85
CA ARG A 3 -17.25 -13.67 2.39
C ARG A 3 -18.36 -14.68 2.08
N ALA A 4 -19.61 -14.39 2.45
CA ALA A 4 -20.75 -15.23 2.13
C ALA A 4 -21.25 -15.06 0.67
N TYR A 5 -20.78 -14.00 0.00
CA TYR A 5 -21.14 -13.77 -1.39
C TYR A 5 -20.20 -14.52 -2.35
N PRO A 6 -20.72 -15.13 -3.41
CA PRO A 6 -19.91 -15.75 -4.45
C PRO A 6 -18.85 -14.79 -4.98
N THR A 7 -17.66 -15.27 -5.26
CA THR A 7 -16.52 -14.54 -5.81
C THR A 7 -15.80 -13.59 -4.85
N ILE A 8 -16.32 -13.32 -3.65
CA ILE A 8 -15.65 -12.49 -2.65
C ILE A 8 -14.78 -13.38 -1.75
N GLY A 9 -13.49 -13.46 -2.09
CA GLY A 9 -12.46 -14.06 -1.23
C GLY A 9 -11.96 -13.09 -0.15
N ASP A 10 -11.09 -13.59 0.73
CA ASP A 10 -10.57 -12.85 1.88
C ASP A 10 -9.94 -11.51 1.50
N PHE A 11 -9.11 -11.49 0.46
CA PHE A 11 -8.45 -10.25 0.02
C PHE A 11 -9.43 -9.22 -0.53
N LEU A 12 -10.41 -9.64 -1.36
CA LEU A 12 -11.41 -8.71 -1.89
C LEU A 12 -12.33 -8.19 -0.77
N ALA A 13 -12.71 -9.05 0.18
CA ALA A 13 -13.47 -8.64 1.35
C ALA A 13 -12.68 -7.62 2.19
N TYR A 14 -11.36 -7.82 2.35
CA TYR A 14 -10.48 -6.88 3.03
C TYR A 14 -10.42 -5.52 2.32
N GLN A 15 -10.28 -5.50 0.99
CA GLN A 15 -10.29 -4.24 0.23
C GLN A 15 -11.60 -3.48 0.43
N PHE A 16 -12.75 -4.15 0.29
CA PHE A 16 -14.05 -3.52 0.49
C PHE A 16 -14.26 -2.98 1.90
N ILE A 17 -13.85 -3.72 2.94
CA ILE A 17 -14.05 -3.23 4.30
C ILE A 17 -13.09 -2.07 4.63
N THR A 18 -11.90 -2.03 4.04
CA THR A 18 -10.99 -0.91 4.15
C THR A 18 -11.58 0.35 3.50
N ASP A 19 -12.14 0.21 2.27
CA ASP A 19 -12.82 1.33 1.60
C ASP A 19 -14.02 1.83 2.40
N ILE A 20 -14.83 0.92 2.96
CA ILE A 20 -15.95 1.29 3.83
C ILE A 20 -15.45 2.00 5.09
N ASN A 21 -14.31 1.59 5.64
CA ASN A 21 -13.72 2.22 6.82
C ASN A 21 -13.19 3.63 6.57
N TYR A 22 -13.02 4.06 5.32
CA TYR A 22 -12.72 5.45 5.00
C TYR A 22 -13.94 6.38 5.15
N SER A 23 -15.14 5.83 5.28
CA SER A 23 -16.37 6.53 5.64
C SER A 23 -16.60 6.52 7.15
N GLU A 24 -17.71 7.12 7.60
CA GLU A 24 -18.14 7.11 9.00
C GLU A 24 -18.93 5.85 9.40
N LEU A 25 -19.14 4.91 8.46
CA LEU A 25 -19.94 3.71 8.70
C LEU A 25 -19.25 2.69 9.62
N THR A 26 -17.94 2.70 9.68
CA THR A 26 -17.13 1.83 10.55
C THR A 26 -15.99 2.65 11.17
N ASP A 27 -15.41 2.18 12.24
CA ASP A 27 -14.35 2.89 12.97
C ASP A 27 -13.37 1.92 13.63
N PHE A 28 -12.81 0.99 12.84
CA PHE A 28 -11.71 0.17 13.30
C PHE A 28 -10.37 0.79 12.92
N SER A 29 -9.32 0.44 13.65
CA SER A 29 -7.97 0.90 13.32
C SER A 29 -7.49 0.30 12.01
N GLU A 30 -6.88 1.11 11.15
CA GLU A 30 -6.20 0.63 9.95
C GLU A 30 -5.00 -0.29 10.28
N MET A 31 -4.62 -0.35 11.56
CA MET A 31 -3.59 -1.25 12.10
C MET A 31 -4.15 -2.53 12.72
N ASP A 32 -5.48 -2.78 12.71
CA ASP A 32 -6.04 -3.96 13.39
C ASP A 32 -5.70 -5.26 12.66
N PHE A 33 -5.84 -5.30 11.35
CA PHE A 33 -5.58 -6.49 10.55
C PHE A 33 -5.20 -6.16 9.10
N VAL A 34 -4.59 -7.13 8.43
CA VAL A 34 -4.27 -7.06 7.00
C VAL A 34 -4.43 -8.42 6.35
N VAL A 35 -4.92 -8.42 5.11
CA VAL A 35 -4.99 -9.63 4.28
C VAL A 35 -4.14 -9.41 3.03
N PRO A 36 -2.99 -10.09 2.90
CA PRO A 36 -2.12 -9.92 1.76
C PRO A 36 -2.77 -10.41 0.46
N GLY A 37 -2.77 -9.54 -0.54
CA GLY A 37 -3.16 -9.92 -1.90
C GLY A 37 -2.12 -10.78 -2.61
N PRO A 38 -2.48 -11.39 -3.74
CA PRO A 38 -1.53 -12.25 -4.49
C PRO A 38 -0.25 -11.54 -4.91
N GLY A 39 -0.32 -10.25 -5.25
CA GLY A 39 0.86 -9.43 -5.58
C GLY A 39 1.73 -9.18 -4.36
N ALA A 40 1.13 -8.81 -3.21
CA ALA A 40 1.87 -8.60 -1.98
C ALA A 40 2.59 -9.87 -1.52
N ARG A 41 1.94 -11.03 -1.62
CA ARG A 41 2.56 -12.33 -1.30
C ARG A 41 3.78 -12.62 -2.16
N ASP A 42 3.71 -12.34 -3.46
CA ASP A 42 4.86 -12.50 -4.35
C ASP A 42 5.95 -11.46 -4.07
N GLY A 43 5.58 -10.21 -3.75
CA GLY A 43 6.51 -9.16 -3.35
C GLY A 43 7.26 -9.50 -2.07
N LEU A 44 6.56 -9.94 -1.02
CA LEU A 44 7.15 -10.38 0.24
C LEU A 44 8.19 -11.49 0.03
N ARG A 45 7.86 -12.50 -0.78
CA ARG A 45 8.80 -13.61 -1.09
C ARG A 45 10.03 -13.15 -1.86
N LYS A 46 9.95 -12.06 -2.58
CA LYS A 46 11.09 -11.46 -3.29
C LYS A 46 11.96 -10.61 -2.38
N CYS A 47 11.38 -10.04 -1.32
CA CYS A 47 12.10 -9.20 -0.37
C CYS A 47 12.73 -9.98 0.78
N PHE A 48 12.10 -11.05 1.25
CA PHE A 48 12.55 -11.81 2.41
C PHE A 48 13.03 -13.20 2.01
N VAL A 49 14.31 -13.46 2.23
CA VAL A 49 14.93 -14.77 2.00
C VAL A 49 14.55 -15.72 3.15
N ASP A 50 14.62 -15.22 4.37
CA ASP A 50 14.17 -15.93 5.58
C ASP A 50 13.21 -15.03 6.35
N PRO A 51 11.93 -15.40 6.45
CA PRO A 51 10.95 -14.64 7.20
C PRO A 51 11.04 -14.84 8.72
N GLY A 52 11.99 -15.64 9.24
CA GLY A 52 12.16 -15.87 10.67
C GLY A 52 10.94 -16.55 11.33
N GLY A 53 10.17 -17.33 10.57
CA GLY A 53 8.95 -17.98 11.06
C GLY A 53 7.69 -17.10 10.99
N LEU A 54 7.81 -15.83 10.58
CA LEU A 54 6.66 -14.93 10.43
C LEU A 54 5.83 -15.27 9.18
N ASN A 55 4.52 -15.17 9.29
CA ASN A 55 3.61 -15.25 8.14
C ASN A 55 3.50 -13.89 7.41
N GLU A 56 2.84 -13.89 6.25
CA GLU A 56 2.75 -12.70 5.40
C GLU A 56 2.09 -11.49 6.09
N PRO A 57 0.97 -11.61 6.83
CA PRO A 57 0.41 -10.52 7.65
C PRO A 57 1.38 -9.99 8.72
N GLU A 58 2.12 -10.88 9.39
CA GLU A 58 3.10 -10.50 10.41
C GLU A 58 4.28 -9.74 9.82
N LEU A 59 4.76 -10.13 8.64
CA LEU A 59 5.80 -9.39 7.92
C LEU A 59 5.34 -7.99 7.51
N ILE A 60 4.10 -7.83 7.04
CA ILE A 60 3.54 -6.52 6.71
C ILE A 60 3.45 -5.66 7.97
N ARG A 61 3.02 -6.23 9.09
CA ARG A 61 2.94 -5.53 10.37
C ARG A 61 4.33 -5.11 10.85
N LEU A 62 5.31 -6.01 10.78
CA LEU A 62 6.70 -5.71 11.13
C LEU A 62 7.22 -4.50 10.35
N MET A 63 6.96 -4.44 9.03
CA MET A 63 7.37 -3.30 8.20
C MET A 63 6.66 -2.01 8.58
N ALA A 64 5.36 -2.07 8.90
CA ALA A 64 4.62 -0.91 9.37
C ALA A 64 5.11 -0.44 10.76
N ASP A 65 5.51 -1.34 11.64
CA ASP A 65 6.00 -1.01 12.98
C ASP A 65 7.42 -0.41 12.95
N LEU A 66 8.28 -0.89 12.05
CA LEU A 66 9.69 -0.49 11.94
C LEU A 66 9.94 0.66 10.95
N GLN A 67 8.93 1.19 10.27
CA GLN A 67 9.09 2.10 9.13
C GLN A 67 9.98 3.30 9.44
N GLU A 68 9.78 3.99 10.56
CA GLU A 68 10.55 5.16 10.92
C GLU A 68 12.03 4.81 11.18
N GLN A 69 12.26 3.71 11.89
CA GLN A 69 13.60 3.21 12.19
C GLN A 69 14.34 2.81 10.90
N GLU A 70 13.65 2.17 9.96
CA GLU A 70 14.24 1.76 8.69
C GLU A 70 14.49 2.93 7.75
N PHE A 71 13.61 3.94 7.72
CA PHE A 71 13.86 5.17 6.98
C PHE A 71 15.10 5.90 7.50
N GLU A 72 15.24 6.04 8.82
CA GLU A 72 16.42 6.63 9.45
C GLU A 72 17.68 5.80 9.14
N ARG A 73 17.64 4.49 9.33
CA ARG A 73 18.78 3.58 9.07
C ARG A 73 19.26 3.66 7.63
N LEU A 74 18.35 3.83 6.68
CA LEU A 74 18.64 3.90 5.24
C LEU A 74 18.93 5.32 4.76
N GLY A 75 18.80 6.35 5.61
CA GLY A 75 18.93 7.75 5.24
C GLY A 75 17.85 8.23 4.25
N ILE A 76 16.65 7.64 4.31
CA ILE A 76 15.54 8.00 3.45
C ILE A 76 14.75 9.13 4.09
N ASP A 77 14.73 10.30 3.44
CA ASP A 77 13.82 11.40 3.81
C ASP A 77 12.41 11.10 3.26
N PHE A 78 11.68 10.29 4.03
CA PHE A 78 10.35 9.86 3.61
C PHE A 78 9.32 10.98 3.75
N GLN A 79 8.74 11.39 2.64
CA GLN A 79 7.70 12.42 2.58
C GLN A 79 6.34 11.81 2.93
N SER A 80 5.99 11.86 4.20
CA SER A 80 4.68 11.39 4.68
C SER A 80 3.55 12.34 4.28
N LEU A 81 2.31 11.87 4.37
CA LEU A 81 1.12 12.72 4.22
C LEU A 81 0.92 13.56 5.51
N TRP A 82 1.67 14.67 5.63
CA TRP A 82 1.64 15.58 6.80
C TRP A 82 1.76 14.88 8.15
N GLY A 83 2.68 13.93 8.25
CA GLY A 83 2.96 13.17 9.47
C GLY A 83 2.10 11.91 9.66
N ARG A 84 1.20 11.58 8.72
CA ARG A 84 0.51 10.32 8.74
C ARG A 84 1.46 9.19 8.34
N ARG A 85 1.72 8.29 9.29
CA ARG A 85 2.58 7.13 9.04
C ARG A 85 1.89 6.11 8.13
N LEU A 86 2.67 5.25 7.47
CA LEU A 86 2.13 4.15 6.67
C LEU A 86 1.34 3.18 7.55
N GLN A 87 0.18 2.78 7.07
CA GLN A 87 -0.69 1.80 7.70
C GLN A 87 -0.48 0.40 7.08
N LEU A 88 -1.14 -0.62 7.63
CA LEU A 88 -0.99 -1.99 7.11
C LEU A 88 -1.38 -2.11 5.64
N ILE A 89 -2.41 -1.39 5.20
CA ILE A 89 -2.84 -1.39 3.79
C ILE A 89 -1.79 -0.75 2.88
N ASP A 90 -1.12 0.31 3.34
CA ASP A 90 -0.08 1.00 2.58
C ASP A 90 1.11 0.06 2.38
N CYS A 91 1.58 -0.60 3.45
CA CYS A 91 2.66 -1.59 3.38
C CYS A 91 2.28 -2.80 2.52
N GLN A 92 1.03 -3.29 2.60
CA GLN A 92 0.52 -4.34 1.72
C GLN A 92 0.59 -3.92 0.25
N ASN A 93 0.17 -2.70 -0.07
CA ASN A 93 0.21 -2.16 -1.42
C ASN A 93 1.65 -1.95 -1.91
N LEU A 94 2.56 -1.50 -1.03
CA LEU A 94 3.98 -1.38 -1.34
C LEU A 94 4.56 -2.71 -1.85
N PHE A 95 4.28 -3.84 -1.19
CA PHE A 95 4.74 -5.15 -1.66
C PHE A 95 4.11 -5.56 -2.99
N CYS A 96 2.87 -5.16 -3.27
CA CYS A 96 2.28 -5.32 -4.61
C CYS A 96 3.05 -4.55 -5.68
N GLU A 97 3.47 -3.33 -5.38
CA GLU A 97 4.26 -2.50 -6.31
C GLU A 97 5.69 -3.04 -6.48
N VAL A 98 6.32 -3.50 -5.40
CA VAL A 98 7.61 -4.21 -5.47
C VAL A 98 7.55 -5.44 -6.37
N ASP A 99 6.47 -6.24 -6.28
CA ASP A 99 6.27 -7.36 -7.19
C ASP A 99 6.15 -6.92 -8.65
N LYS A 100 5.40 -5.85 -8.95
CA LYS A 100 5.28 -5.29 -10.29
C LYS A 100 6.63 -4.76 -10.81
N TYR A 101 7.36 -4.02 -9.99
CA TYR A 101 8.70 -3.54 -10.33
C TYR A 101 9.64 -4.71 -10.65
N ALA A 102 9.68 -5.71 -9.79
CA ALA A 102 10.55 -6.87 -9.97
C ALA A 102 10.24 -7.68 -11.25
N ARG A 103 8.98 -7.73 -11.69
CA ARG A 103 8.64 -8.38 -12.97
C ARG A 103 9.31 -7.71 -14.18
N VAL A 104 9.61 -6.42 -14.09
CA VAL A 104 10.25 -5.65 -15.16
C VAL A 104 11.76 -5.59 -14.98
N ALA A 105 12.21 -5.21 -13.78
CA ALA A 105 13.62 -4.99 -13.48
C ALA A 105 14.41 -6.29 -13.25
N HIS A 106 13.73 -7.33 -12.75
CA HIS A 106 14.30 -8.61 -12.36
C HIS A 106 13.47 -9.80 -12.86
N PRO A 107 13.25 -9.94 -14.18
CA PRO A 107 12.35 -10.95 -14.75
C PRO A 107 12.79 -12.40 -14.45
N GLN A 108 14.05 -12.60 -14.08
CA GLN A 108 14.58 -13.91 -13.66
C GLN A 108 14.07 -14.34 -12.26
N ILE A 109 13.53 -13.42 -11.46
CA ILE A 109 12.99 -13.73 -10.13
C ILE A 109 11.49 -13.96 -10.27
N ALA A 110 11.11 -15.24 -10.41
CA ALA A 110 9.72 -15.62 -10.55
C ALA A 110 8.97 -15.58 -9.21
N GLY A 111 7.72 -15.10 -9.22
CA GLY A 111 6.77 -15.27 -8.12
C GLY A 111 6.02 -16.61 -8.22
N LYS A 112 5.40 -17.05 -7.13
CA LYS A 112 4.56 -18.28 -7.12
C LYS A 112 3.33 -18.17 -8.03
N THR A 113 2.83 -16.95 -8.25
CA THR A 113 1.65 -16.74 -9.09
C THR A 113 1.94 -16.85 -10.59
N GLY A 114 3.21 -16.97 -10.99
CA GLY A 114 3.60 -17.04 -12.40
C GLY A 114 3.32 -15.77 -13.21
N ARG A 115 3.00 -14.66 -12.57
CA ARG A 115 2.74 -13.39 -13.24
C ARG A 115 4.02 -12.79 -13.79
N VAL A 116 4.05 -12.53 -15.09
CA VAL A 116 5.22 -11.96 -15.79
C VAL A 116 4.92 -10.58 -16.41
N ARG A 117 3.66 -10.15 -16.44
CA ARG A 117 3.24 -8.89 -17.07
C ARG A 117 2.61 -7.94 -16.07
N ILE A 118 2.77 -6.64 -16.32
CA ILE A 118 2.00 -5.58 -15.68
C ILE A 118 0.75 -5.35 -16.53
N LYS A 119 -0.44 -5.44 -15.91
CA LYS A 119 -1.71 -5.28 -16.63
C LYS A 119 -1.97 -3.84 -17.06
N GLN A 120 -1.57 -2.87 -16.22
CA GLN A 120 -1.77 -1.46 -16.46
C GLN A 120 -0.41 -0.76 -16.50
N LYS A 121 -0.22 0.07 -17.49
CA LYS A 121 0.91 1.01 -17.58
C LYS A 121 0.42 2.39 -17.18
N PHE A 122 1.25 3.15 -16.51
CA PHE A 122 0.98 4.54 -16.23
C PHE A 122 0.96 5.32 -17.55
N GLU A 123 -0.13 6.04 -17.77
CA GLU A 123 -0.28 6.99 -18.88
C GLU A 123 -0.48 8.37 -18.24
N PRO A 124 0.48 9.29 -18.39
CA PRO A 124 0.36 10.63 -17.81
C PRO A 124 -0.79 11.37 -18.47
N THR A 125 -1.61 12.03 -17.65
CA THR A 125 -2.63 12.96 -18.11
C THR A 125 -2.15 14.39 -17.91
N PRO A 126 -2.47 15.33 -18.81
CA PRO A 126 -2.07 16.73 -18.67
C PRO A 126 -2.84 17.49 -17.57
N GLU A 127 -3.93 16.91 -17.10
CA GLU A 127 -4.76 17.54 -16.08
C GLU A 127 -4.16 17.36 -14.69
N PRO A 128 -4.18 18.41 -13.85
CA PRO A 128 -3.76 18.28 -12.46
C PRO A 128 -4.60 17.25 -11.71
N ILE A 129 -3.96 16.41 -10.91
CA ILE A 129 -4.66 15.48 -10.03
C ILE A 129 -5.29 16.28 -8.89
N GLU A 130 -6.61 16.25 -8.79
CA GLU A 130 -7.33 16.78 -7.64
C GLU A 130 -7.17 15.78 -6.46
N LEU A 131 -6.47 16.23 -5.41
CA LEU A 131 -6.24 15.42 -4.24
C LEU A 131 -7.45 15.49 -3.31
N PHE A 132 -7.94 14.34 -2.90
CA PHE A 132 -8.96 14.20 -1.87
C PHE A 132 -8.67 12.96 -1.02
N TYR A 133 -8.56 13.14 0.28
CA TYR A 133 -8.30 12.07 1.23
C TYR A 133 -9.54 11.73 2.06
N PRO A 134 -9.62 10.52 2.61
CA PRO A 134 -10.70 10.16 3.53
C PRO A 134 -10.89 11.21 4.62
N PRO A 135 -12.12 11.70 4.88
CA PRO A 135 -12.36 12.74 5.89
C PRO A 135 -11.81 12.40 7.27
N LYS A 136 -11.83 11.14 7.66
CA LYS A 136 -11.24 10.64 8.92
C LYS A 136 -9.77 10.97 9.08
N TRP A 137 -9.02 11.10 8.01
CA TRP A 137 -7.59 11.41 8.07
C TRP A 137 -7.32 12.87 8.40
N LYS A 138 -8.32 13.75 8.27
CA LYS A 138 -8.23 15.19 8.56
C LYS A 138 -7.10 15.88 7.80
N LEU A 139 -6.87 15.48 6.54
CA LEU A 139 -5.79 15.99 5.70
C LEU A 139 -6.27 17.00 4.64
N ASN A 140 -7.57 17.02 4.30
CA ASN A 140 -8.07 17.81 3.18
C ASN A 140 -7.88 19.32 3.36
N ASP A 141 -7.87 19.82 4.59
CA ASP A 141 -7.58 21.24 4.86
C ASP A 141 -6.10 21.58 4.63
N LYS A 142 -5.20 20.61 4.81
CA LYS A 142 -3.75 20.78 4.58
C LYS A 142 -3.42 20.88 3.10
N ILE A 143 -4.16 20.19 2.22
CA ILE A 143 -3.98 20.25 0.76
C ILE A 143 -4.13 21.66 0.24
N ARG A 144 -5.08 22.42 0.77
CA ARG A 144 -5.39 23.80 0.33
C ARG A 144 -4.27 24.79 0.66
N VAL A 145 -3.49 24.52 1.68
CA VAL A 145 -2.37 25.38 2.10
C VAL A 145 -1.14 25.17 1.22
N ASP A 146 -0.91 23.95 0.76
CA ASP A 146 0.29 23.55 0.00
C ASP A 146 0.11 23.62 -1.53
N ALA A 147 -1.10 23.91 -2.01
CA ALA A 147 -1.42 23.96 -3.43
C ALA A 147 -0.55 24.94 -4.28
N PRO A 148 -0.07 26.09 -3.77
CA PRO A 148 0.78 27.01 -4.54
C PRO A 148 2.19 26.52 -4.84
N HIS A 149 2.73 25.58 -4.06
CA HIS A 149 4.14 25.16 -4.18
C HIS A 149 4.39 23.96 -5.13
N ARG A 150 3.36 23.25 -5.56
CA ARG A 150 3.52 22.07 -6.45
C ARG A 150 3.44 22.37 -7.95
N ALA A 151 3.13 23.61 -8.34
CA ALA A 151 3.02 24.00 -9.74
C ALA A 151 4.35 24.45 -10.40
N ALA A 152 5.50 24.33 -9.72
CA ALA A 152 6.78 24.88 -10.17
C ALA A 152 7.89 23.83 -10.34
N ALA A 153 7.57 22.57 -10.61
CA ALA A 153 8.55 21.56 -11.01
C ALA A 153 8.15 21.00 -12.37
N GLY A 154 8.47 21.79 -13.42
CA GLY A 154 8.52 21.36 -14.80
C GLY A 154 9.89 20.81 -15.16
#